data_e5547bbf4a55e5a8453785e201ca009f
#
_entry.id   e5547bbf4a55e5a8453785e201ca009f
#
_cell.length_a   1.000
_cell.length_b   1.000
_cell.length_c   1.000
_cell.angle_alpha   90.00
_cell.angle_beta   90.00
_cell.angle_gamma   90.00
#
_symmetry.space_group_name_H-M   'P 1'
#
loop_
_entity.id
_entity.type
_entity.pdbx_description
1 polymer ?
#
loop_
_entity_poly.entity_id
_entity_poly.type
_entity_poly.pdbx_seq_one_letter_code
_entity_poly.pdbx_strand_id
1 'polypeptide(L)'
;MSNDSLLPRKFDKLLIANRGEIAMRVLRACHELGIRTVAVYSAADRNALHVRYAHEAYDIGSPAARDSYLRIDKIIDVARRSGAEAVHPGYGFLAERPEFAEACLDAGLVFVGPPAAAISVMGDKQAARETVKAAGVPVLPGTEPGLNDAELAVAGNEIGFPLLVKAAAGGGGKGMRPVHKAVDLPGAIAAARREAAAAFGDDRVYLEKMVEGSRHIEIQLLGDMEGNVIHLGERECSLQRRHQKLIEESPSFVVDEALRRRMGAVAVAAARAVNYVNAGTVEFLVDRDKNFYFLEMNTRLQVEHPVTELVTGIDIVQEQLRIARGRRLRQSQADVKMKGWAIECRINAEDPYNNYLPSTGTITVSRLPTGPGVRIDTGVFPGYEVTPYYDSLISKLICYGETRGEAVLRMRRALEEYRIMGVKTNIPFHQHMMDSHRFLTGQFDTQFVEERFSMSDREAPHMMEAAILAVLLAHRQGQQASQIVAPGTRDTSNWKWLSRWERLQR
;
A
#
# COMPACT_ATOMS: atom_id res chain seq x y z
N MET A 1 8.15 -11.91 31.41
CA MET A 1 7.03 -12.68 30.85
C MET A 1 7.61 -13.60 29.80
N SER A 2 7.48 -14.91 29.95
CA SER A 2 8.12 -15.92 29.10
C SER A 2 7.59 -15.87 27.67
N ASN A 3 8.48 -16.02 26.70
CA ASN A 3 8.22 -16.06 25.25
C ASN A 3 7.40 -17.30 24.79
N ASP A 4 6.71 -17.97 25.68
CA ASP A 4 5.96 -19.21 25.43
C ASP A 4 4.75 -19.06 24.50
N SER A 5 4.36 -17.80 24.19
CA SER A 5 3.20 -17.52 23.33
C SER A 5 3.48 -17.63 21.81
N LEU A 6 4.75 -17.76 21.42
CA LEU A 6 5.17 -17.81 20.00
C LEU A 6 5.77 -19.18 19.62
N LEU A 7 5.25 -20.28 20.18
CA LEU A 7 5.71 -21.62 19.77
C LEU A 7 5.47 -21.83 18.26
N PRO A 8 6.49 -22.33 17.53
CA PRO A 8 6.37 -22.58 16.10
C PRO A 8 5.32 -23.66 15.85
N ARG A 9 4.12 -23.27 15.42
CA ARG A 9 3.05 -24.18 15.06
C ARG A 9 3.06 -24.39 13.55
N LYS A 10 3.30 -25.60 13.11
CA LYS A 10 3.03 -25.97 11.70
C LYS A 10 1.52 -25.85 11.50
N PHE A 11 1.11 -25.04 10.51
CA PHE A 11 -0.30 -24.96 10.10
C PHE A 11 -0.41 -25.30 8.61
N ASP A 12 -1.47 -26.00 8.28
CA ASP A 12 -1.77 -26.43 6.90
C ASP A 12 -3.06 -25.77 6.36
N LYS A 13 -3.76 -25.03 7.21
CA LYS A 13 -4.96 -24.27 6.85
C LYS A 13 -4.97 -22.88 7.46
N LEU A 14 -5.18 -21.85 6.61
CA LEU A 14 -5.09 -20.44 6.99
C LEU A 14 -6.36 -19.69 6.59
N LEU A 15 -6.89 -18.87 7.51
CA LEU A 15 -7.95 -17.90 7.24
C LEU A 15 -7.35 -16.56 6.84
N ILE A 16 -7.88 -15.94 5.78
CA ILE A 16 -7.51 -14.62 5.33
C ILE A 16 -8.57 -13.63 5.79
N ALA A 17 -8.21 -12.83 6.81
CA ALA A 17 -9.10 -11.84 7.43
C ALA A 17 -9.06 -10.51 6.66
N ASN A 18 -9.22 -10.58 5.35
CA ASN A 18 -9.17 -9.42 4.45
C ASN A 18 -9.92 -9.69 3.14
N ARG A 19 -9.93 -8.73 2.22
CA ARG A 19 -10.65 -8.72 0.95
C ARG A 19 -9.80 -8.17 -0.20
N GLY A 20 -10.35 -8.18 -1.40
CA GLY A 20 -9.78 -7.50 -2.55
C GLY A 20 -8.44 -8.06 -3.02
N GLU A 21 -7.56 -7.18 -3.48
CA GLU A 21 -6.28 -7.59 -4.07
C GLU A 21 -5.34 -8.24 -3.04
N ILE A 22 -5.34 -7.77 -1.78
CA ILE A 22 -4.47 -8.33 -0.76
C ILE A 22 -4.89 -9.74 -0.35
N ALA A 23 -6.19 -10.01 -0.29
CA ALA A 23 -6.67 -11.38 -0.06
C ALA A 23 -6.23 -12.30 -1.20
N MET A 24 -6.29 -11.84 -2.46
CA MET A 24 -5.77 -12.58 -3.62
C MET A 24 -4.26 -12.80 -3.55
N ARG A 25 -3.50 -11.80 -3.08
CA ARG A 25 -2.04 -11.89 -2.91
C ARG A 25 -1.65 -12.97 -1.88
N VAL A 26 -2.34 -12.99 -0.74
CA VAL A 26 -2.12 -13.99 0.31
C VAL A 26 -2.57 -15.39 -0.16
N LEU A 27 -3.72 -15.48 -0.85
CA LEU A 27 -4.21 -16.73 -1.43
C LEU A 27 -3.16 -17.38 -2.35
N ARG A 28 -2.56 -16.60 -3.26
CA ARG A 28 -1.53 -17.09 -4.17
C ARG A 28 -0.31 -17.63 -3.42
N ALA A 29 0.20 -16.88 -2.43
CA ALA A 29 1.32 -17.34 -1.62
C ALA A 29 1.00 -18.62 -0.85
N CYS A 30 -0.22 -18.75 -0.32
CA CYS A 30 -0.68 -19.97 0.35
C CYS A 30 -0.73 -21.16 -0.60
N HIS A 31 -1.29 -21.00 -1.81
CA HIS A 31 -1.35 -22.06 -2.81
C HIS A 31 0.03 -22.56 -3.21
N GLU A 32 0.98 -21.64 -3.44
CA GLU A 32 2.37 -21.98 -3.76
C GLU A 32 3.10 -22.71 -2.61
N LEU A 33 2.69 -22.48 -1.38
CA LEU A 33 3.23 -23.16 -0.18
C LEU A 33 2.42 -24.41 0.24
N GLY A 34 1.40 -24.79 -0.53
CA GLY A 34 0.54 -25.93 -0.23
C GLY A 34 -0.34 -25.74 1.00
N ILE A 35 -0.68 -24.48 1.36
CA ILE A 35 -1.54 -24.14 2.49
C ILE A 35 -2.98 -24.02 2.01
N ARG A 36 -3.92 -24.73 2.63
CA ARG A 36 -5.35 -24.56 2.37
C ARG A 36 -5.83 -23.21 2.88
N THR A 37 -6.75 -22.58 2.16
CA THR A 37 -7.19 -21.22 2.43
C THR A 37 -8.67 -21.12 2.72
N VAL A 38 -9.00 -20.31 3.71
CA VAL A 38 -10.35 -19.91 4.09
C VAL A 38 -10.50 -18.41 3.85
N ALA A 39 -11.44 -18.01 3.00
CA ALA A 39 -11.80 -16.62 2.81
C ALA A 39 -13.01 -16.25 3.68
N VAL A 40 -13.07 -15.00 4.10
CA VAL A 40 -14.28 -14.39 4.66
C VAL A 40 -14.80 -13.33 3.71
N TYR A 41 -16.11 -13.12 3.68
CA TYR A 41 -16.71 -12.12 2.81
C TYR A 41 -17.97 -11.49 3.42
N SER A 42 -18.14 -10.19 3.20
CA SER A 42 -19.40 -9.50 3.45
C SER A 42 -20.38 -9.73 2.29
N ALA A 43 -21.63 -9.39 2.47
CA ALA A 43 -22.65 -9.51 1.42
C ALA A 43 -22.25 -8.78 0.11
N ALA A 44 -21.51 -7.66 0.20
CA ALA A 44 -21.02 -6.94 -0.97
C ALA A 44 -19.91 -7.70 -1.74
N ASP A 45 -19.16 -8.55 -1.07
CA ASP A 45 -18.04 -9.29 -1.67
C ASP A 45 -18.38 -10.75 -2.04
N ARG A 46 -19.65 -11.16 -1.95
CA ARG A 46 -20.09 -12.54 -2.23
C ARG A 46 -19.53 -13.12 -3.53
N ASN A 47 -19.40 -12.27 -4.56
CA ASN A 47 -18.92 -12.68 -5.87
C ASN A 47 -17.46 -12.29 -6.13
N ALA A 48 -16.73 -11.78 -5.14
CA ALA A 48 -15.35 -11.33 -5.30
C ALA A 48 -14.38 -12.47 -5.62
N LEU A 49 -13.24 -12.16 -6.26
CA LEU A 49 -12.27 -13.17 -6.69
C LEU A 49 -11.73 -13.99 -5.52
N HIS A 50 -11.41 -13.37 -4.39
CA HIS A 50 -10.87 -14.09 -3.24
C HIS A 50 -11.84 -15.14 -2.68
N VAL A 51 -13.15 -14.93 -2.82
CA VAL A 51 -14.19 -15.92 -2.46
C VAL A 51 -14.16 -17.11 -3.40
N ARG A 52 -13.98 -16.87 -4.71
CA ARG A 52 -13.98 -17.91 -5.74
C ARG A 52 -12.69 -18.73 -5.76
N TYR A 53 -11.57 -18.15 -5.36
CA TYR A 53 -10.25 -18.78 -5.42
C TYR A 53 -9.83 -19.47 -4.13
N ALA A 54 -10.48 -19.17 -3.00
CA ALA A 54 -10.24 -19.86 -1.74
C ALA A 54 -10.78 -21.28 -1.78
N HIS A 55 -10.21 -22.17 -0.98
CA HIS A 55 -10.72 -23.55 -0.84
C HIS A 55 -12.07 -23.57 -0.12
N GLU A 56 -12.27 -22.63 0.81
CA GLU A 56 -13.52 -22.45 1.55
C GLU A 56 -13.78 -20.96 1.73
N ALA A 57 -15.05 -20.55 1.75
CA ALA A 57 -15.43 -19.15 1.98
C ALA A 57 -16.67 -19.06 2.88
N TYR A 58 -16.67 -18.07 3.78
CA TYR A 58 -17.71 -17.91 4.79
C TYR A 58 -18.24 -16.46 4.81
N ASP A 59 -19.57 -16.35 4.84
CA ASP A 59 -20.28 -15.09 4.99
C ASP A 59 -20.10 -14.55 6.43
N ILE A 60 -19.70 -13.30 6.56
CA ILE A 60 -19.54 -12.59 7.85
C ILE A 60 -20.54 -11.43 8.03
N GLY A 61 -21.50 -11.27 7.11
CA GLY A 61 -22.65 -10.40 7.28
C GLY A 61 -22.70 -9.20 6.35
N SER A 62 -23.18 -8.07 6.86
CA SER A 62 -23.54 -6.90 6.07
C SER A 62 -22.33 -6.26 5.35
N PRO A 63 -22.58 -5.43 4.30
CA PRO A 63 -21.51 -4.74 3.57
C PRO A 63 -20.63 -3.83 4.42
N ALA A 64 -21.20 -3.17 5.45
CA ALA A 64 -20.43 -2.25 6.27
C ALA A 64 -19.31 -2.95 7.02
N ALA A 65 -18.07 -2.43 6.91
CA ALA A 65 -16.90 -3.05 7.53
C ALA A 65 -17.04 -3.24 9.05
N ARG A 66 -17.66 -2.29 9.75
CA ARG A 66 -17.93 -2.37 11.20
C ARG A 66 -18.79 -3.57 11.61
N ASP A 67 -19.62 -4.07 10.70
CA ASP A 67 -20.54 -5.18 10.94
C ASP A 67 -20.03 -6.51 10.37
N SER A 68 -18.89 -6.49 9.68
CA SER A 68 -18.28 -7.63 9.00
C SER A 68 -16.77 -7.74 9.26
N TYR A 69 -15.92 -7.14 8.43
CA TYR A 69 -14.45 -7.28 8.47
C TYR A 69 -13.80 -6.72 9.75
N LEU A 70 -14.45 -5.85 10.49
CA LEU A 70 -13.98 -5.31 11.79
C LEU A 70 -14.55 -6.09 13.00
N ARG A 71 -15.28 -7.18 12.78
CA ARG A 71 -15.85 -8.01 13.82
C ARG A 71 -14.93 -9.19 14.16
N ILE A 72 -14.13 -9.00 15.20
CA ILE A 72 -13.18 -10.01 15.71
C ILE A 72 -13.90 -11.33 16.02
N ASP A 73 -15.04 -11.26 16.73
CA ASP A 73 -15.86 -12.40 17.11
C ASP A 73 -16.28 -13.25 15.90
N LYS A 74 -16.71 -12.62 14.81
CA LYS A 74 -17.10 -13.33 13.58
C LYS A 74 -15.92 -13.99 12.89
N ILE A 75 -14.78 -13.31 12.83
CA ILE A 75 -13.56 -13.86 12.21
C ILE A 75 -13.09 -15.09 13.01
N ILE A 76 -13.05 -15.01 14.34
CA ILE A 76 -12.67 -16.13 15.20
C ILE A 76 -13.67 -17.28 15.11
N ASP A 77 -14.98 -17.00 15.05
CA ASP A 77 -16.01 -18.04 14.83
C ASP A 77 -15.78 -18.80 13.53
N VAL A 78 -15.54 -18.07 12.42
CA VAL A 78 -15.24 -18.69 11.10
C VAL A 78 -13.95 -19.53 11.19
N ALA A 79 -12.90 -19.02 11.85
CA ALA A 79 -11.66 -19.78 12.02
C ALA A 79 -11.90 -21.12 12.74
N ARG A 80 -12.67 -21.12 13.82
CA ARG A 80 -13.04 -22.33 14.55
C ARG A 80 -13.87 -23.28 13.72
N ARG A 81 -14.92 -22.78 13.06
CA ARG A 81 -15.84 -23.61 12.23
C ARG A 81 -15.15 -24.22 11.02
N SER A 82 -14.24 -23.48 10.40
CA SER A 82 -13.49 -23.98 9.25
C SER A 82 -12.33 -24.89 9.63
N GLY A 83 -11.95 -24.94 10.90
CA GLY A 83 -10.72 -25.61 11.35
C GLY A 83 -9.44 -24.95 10.82
N ALA A 84 -9.47 -23.62 10.60
CA ALA A 84 -8.26 -22.88 10.33
C ALA A 84 -7.33 -22.85 11.54
N GLU A 85 -6.05 -22.96 11.30
CA GLU A 85 -5.00 -23.03 12.34
C GLU A 85 -4.23 -21.72 12.46
N ALA A 86 -4.33 -20.87 11.41
CA ALA A 86 -3.66 -19.57 11.34
C ALA A 86 -4.59 -18.52 10.71
N VAL A 87 -4.30 -17.25 11.00
CA VAL A 87 -5.01 -16.10 10.45
C VAL A 87 -4.00 -15.10 9.88
N HIS A 88 -4.19 -14.69 8.61
CA HIS A 88 -3.43 -13.60 8.00
C HIS A 88 -4.33 -12.36 7.90
N PRO A 89 -3.98 -11.23 8.54
CA PRO A 89 -4.81 -10.04 8.58
C PRO A 89 -4.71 -9.19 7.29
N GLY A 90 -3.70 -9.42 6.44
CA GLY A 90 -3.36 -8.53 5.33
C GLY A 90 -2.89 -7.16 5.82
N TYR A 91 -3.50 -6.09 5.29
CA TYR A 91 -3.33 -4.71 5.75
C TYR A 91 -4.69 -4.01 5.88
N GLY A 92 -4.76 -2.91 6.66
CA GLY A 92 -6.02 -2.27 7.03
C GLY A 92 -6.87 -3.15 7.95
N PHE A 93 -8.15 -2.83 8.10
CA PHE A 93 -9.10 -3.52 8.98
C PHE A 93 -8.53 -3.86 10.37
N LEU A 94 -8.30 -5.14 10.65
CA LEU A 94 -7.83 -5.65 11.93
C LEU A 94 -6.30 -5.84 12.02
N ALA A 95 -5.55 -5.52 10.96
CA ALA A 95 -4.13 -5.85 10.86
C ALA A 95 -3.25 -5.19 11.94
N GLU A 96 -3.63 -4.00 12.40
CA GLU A 96 -2.91 -3.21 13.42
C GLU A 96 -3.71 -3.09 14.73
N ARG A 97 -4.58 -4.07 15.00
CA ARG A 97 -5.39 -4.14 16.23
C ARG A 97 -4.78 -5.18 17.18
N PRO A 98 -4.17 -4.75 18.31
CA PRO A 98 -3.59 -5.69 19.27
C PRO A 98 -4.63 -6.66 19.82
N GLU A 99 -5.88 -6.22 20.02
CA GLU A 99 -6.98 -7.05 20.49
C GLU A 99 -7.30 -8.21 19.54
N PHE A 100 -7.05 -8.04 18.23
CA PHE A 100 -7.25 -9.12 17.27
C PHE A 100 -6.13 -10.16 17.33
N ALA A 101 -4.88 -9.72 17.47
CA ALA A 101 -3.75 -10.63 17.66
C ALA A 101 -3.91 -11.45 18.95
N GLU A 102 -4.34 -10.82 20.05
CA GLU A 102 -4.67 -11.49 21.32
C GLU A 102 -5.81 -12.50 21.17
N ALA A 103 -6.92 -12.10 20.54
CA ALA A 103 -8.06 -12.99 20.32
C ALA A 103 -7.70 -14.21 19.44
N CYS A 104 -6.80 -14.07 18.47
CA CYS A 104 -6.26 -15.20 17.71
C CYS A 104 -5.50 -16.15 18.64
N LEU A 105 -4.62 -15.62 19.50
CA LEU A 105 -3.82 -16.39 20.43
C LEU A 105 -4.71 -17.16 21.42
N ASP A 106 -5.69 -16.48 22.02
CA ASP A 106 -6.67 -17.07 22.96
C ASP A 106 -7.51 -18.17 22.31
N ALA A 107 -7.76 -18.05 21.00
CA ALA A 107 -8.44 -19.06 20.22
C ALA A 107 -7.51 -20.23 19.79
N GLY A 108 -6.23 -20.18 20.14
CA GLY A 108 -5.24 -21.19 19.75
C GLY A 108 -4.78 -21.07 18.28
N LEU A 109 -5.03 -19.94 17.64
CA LEU A 109 -4.67 -19.66 16.25
C LEU A 109 -3.29 -18.98 16.15
N VAL A 110 -2.55 -19.28 15.10
CA VAL A 110 -1.33 -18.54 14.75
C VAL A 110 -1.72 -17.22 14.05
N PHE A 111 -1.37 -16.09 14.66
CA PHE A 111 -1.49 -14.80 14.01
C PHE A 111 -0.28 -14.56 13.08
N VAL A 112 -0.52 -14.35 11.78
CA VAL A 112 0.55 -14.04 10.82
C VAL A 112 0.83 -12.54 10.85
N GLY A 113 1.67 -12.16 11.78
CA GLY A 113 2.01 -10.77 12.08
C GLY A 113 2.89 -10.66 13.32
N PRO A 114 3.14 -9.44 13.81
CA PRO A 114 3.91 -9.20 15.02
C PRO A 114 3.12 -9.53 16.29
N PRO A 115 3.80 -9.64 17.46
CA PRO A 115 3.16 -9.79 18.74
C PRO A 115 2.23 -8.62 19.09
N ALA A 116 1.13 -8.88 19.78
CA ALA A 116 0.16 -7.84 20.21
C ALA A 116 0.83 -6.68 20.96
N ALA A 117 1.82 -6.99 21.82
CA ALA A 117 2.58 -5.98 22.56
C ALA A 117 3.34 -5.02 21.61
N ALA A 118 3.94 -5.53 20.52
CA ALA A 118 4.62 -4.68 19.53
C ALA A 118 3.61 -3.82 18.77
N ILE A 119 2.45 -4.38 18.40
CA ILE A 119 1.36 -3.61 17.77
C ILE A 119 0.89 -2.49 18.71
N SER A 120 0.67 -2.79 19.97
CA SER A 120 0.18 -1.83 20.99
C SER A 120 1.17 -0.68 21.19
N VAL A 121 2.47 -0.98 21.39
CA VAL A 121 3.50 0.06 21.61
C VAL A 121 3.68 0.94 20.38
N MET A 122 3.75 0.35 19.19
CA MET A 122 3.98 1.10 17.96
C MET A 122 2.72 1.79 17.42
N GLY A 123 1.53 1.36 17.83
CA GLY A 123 0.25 2.00 17.53
C GLY A 123 -0.01 3.25 18.37
N ASP A 124 0.60 3.37 19.56
CA ASP A 124 0.58 4.59 20.37
C ASP A 124 1.71 5.53 19.95
N LYS A 125 1.38 6.70 19.43
CA LYS A 125 2.37 7.65 18.87
C LYS A 125 3.41 8.10 19.90
N GLN A 126 3.00 8.31 21.15
CA GLN A 126 3.90 8.75 22.22
C GLN A 126 4.80 7.60 22.66
N ALA A 127 4.24 6.44 22.95
CA ALA A 127 5.00 5.26 23.35
C ALA A 127 5.98 4.82 22.24
N ALA A 128 5.56 4.84 20.98
CA ALA A 128 6.42 4.56 19.83
C ALA A 128 7.60 5.54 19.78
N ARG A 129 7.33 6.86 19.86
CA ARG A 129 8.35 7.91 19.81
C ARG A 129 9.36 7.77 20.95
N GLU A 130 8.90 7.55 22.19
CA GLU A 130 9.78 7.36 23.35
C GLU A 130 10.64 6.09 23.19
N THR A 131 10.02 4.99 22.77
CA THR A 131 10.71 3.71 22.55
C THR A 131 11.80 3.81 21.49
N VAL A 132 11.49 4.39 20.34
CA VAL A 132 12.47 4.52 19.25
C VAL A 132 13.57 5.55 19.59
N LYS A 133 13.24 6.64 20.29
CA LYS A 133 14.21 7.62 20.78
C LYS A 133 15.20 6.97 21.74
N ALA A 134 14.72 6.13 22.66
CA ALA A 134 15.58 5.37 23.56
C ALA A 134 16.51 4.38 22.84
N ALA A 135 16.05 3.87 21.68
CA ALA A 135 16.86 3.03 20.79
C ALA A 135 17.82 3.80 19.87
N GLY A 136 17.94 5.13 20.04
CA GLY A 136 18.85 5.98 19.25
C GLY A 136 18.30 6.37 17.86
N VAL A 137 17.02 6.20 17.61
CA VAL A 137 16.38 6.57 16.34
C VAL A 137 16.12 8.09 16.35
N PRO A 138 16.54 8.84 15.31
CA PRO A 138 16.24 10.26 15.21
C PRO A 138 14.74 10.53 15.15
N VAL A 139 14.24 11.44 15.98
CA VAL A 139 12.86 11.91 15.99
C VAL A 139 12.80 13.40 15.74
N LEU A 140 11.72 13.91 15.14
CA LEU A 140 11.55 15.35 14.93
C LEU A 140 11.53 16.07 16.28
N PRO A 141 12.17 17.25 16.41
CA PRO A 141 11.99 18.10 17.58
C PRO A 141 10.51 18.43 17.78
N GLY A 142 10.03 18.34 19.00
CA GLY A 142 8.62 18.60 19.32
C GLY A 142 8.37 18.55 20.83
N THR A 143 7.13 18.83 21.24
CA THR A 143 6.69 18.82 22.63
C THR A 143 5.89 17.56 22.93
N GLU A 144 5.75 17.25 24.20
CA GLU A 144 4.75 16.28 24.66
C GLU A 144 3.34 16.91 24.65
N PRO A 145 2.28 16.11 24.49
CA PRO A 145 0.90 16.56 24.64
C PRO A 145 0.60 17.01 26.09
N GLY A 146 -0.29 18.00 26.23
CA GLY A 146 -0.79 18.40 27.54
C GLY A 146 -0.18 19.67 28.10
N LEU A 147 0.78 20.29 27.43
CA LEU A 147 1.27 21.62 27.77
C LEU A 147 0.16 22.66 27.60
N ASN A 148 0.19 23.69 28.45
CA ASN A 148 -0.68 24.85 28.31
C ASN A 148 -0.21 25.78 27.18
N ASP A 149 -1.04 26.74 26.78
CA ASP A 149 -0.76 27.61 25.63
C ASP A 149 0.49 28.49 25.82
N ALA A 150 0.82 28.90 27.04
CA ALA A 150 2.02 29.67 27.34
C ALA A 150 3.28 28.81 27.23
N GLU A 151 3.24 27.58 27.74
CA GLU A 151 4.33 26.59 27.59
C GLU A 151 4.57 26.23 26.13
N LEU A 152 3.48 26.01 25.38
CA LEU A 152 3.58 25.74 23.93
C LEU A 152 4.18 26.93 23.16
N ALA A 153 3.86 28.17 23.55
CA ALA A 153 4.43 29.35 22.93
C ALA A 153 5.97 29.46 23.18
N VAL A 154 6.42 29.15 24.37
CA VAL A 154 7.85 29.11 24.72
C VAL A 154 8.55 28.01 23.93
N ALA A 155 8.04 26.78 24.03
CA ALA A 155 8.60 25.63 23.31
C ALA A 155 8.60 25.82 21.79
N GLY A 156 7.58 26.46 21.22
CA GLY A 156 7.52 26.77 19.80
C GLY A 156 8.65 27.71 19.34
N ASN A 157 9.04 28.70 20.16
CA ASN A 157 10.18 29.55 19.86
C ASN A 157 11.53 28.82 19.99
N GLU A 158 11.64 27.86 20.92
CA GLU A 158 12.85 27.04 21.09
C GLU A 158 13.02 26.02 19.93
N ILE A 159 11.96 25.38 19.51
CA ILE A 159 11.96 24.42 18.36
C ILE A 159 12.26 25.19 17.06
N GLY A 160 11.75 26.41 16.94
CA GLY A 160 11.91 27.29 15.76
C GLY A 160 10.93 26.93 14.63
N PHE A 161 10.51 27.95 13.89
CA PHE A 161 9.56 27.86 12.79
C PHE A 161 10.20 27.34 11.49
N PRO A 162 9.43 26.75 10.56
CA PRO A 162 8.00 26.43 10.68
C PRO A 162 7.71 25.24 11.60
N LEU A 163 6.49 25.20 12.15
CA LEU A 163 5.98 24.17 13.07
C LEU A 163 4.66 23.58 12.57
N LEU A 164 4.34 22.39 13.07
CA LEU A 164 3.01 21.80 13.00
C LEU A 164 2.40 21.77 14.41
N VAL A 165 1.18 22.28 14.55
CA VAL A 165 0.33 22.02 15.71
C VAL A 165 -0.48 20.75 15.41
N LYS A 166 -0.38 19.73 16.25
CA LYS A 166 -1.02 18.43 16.06
C LYS A 166 -1.91 18.06 17.23
N ALA A 167 -3.08 17.45 16.97
CA ALA A 167 -3.92 16.86 18.01
C ALA A 167 -3.30 15.57 18.56
N ALA A 168 -3.33 15.39 19.89
CA ALA A 168 -2.78 14.18 20.53
C ALA A 168 -3.55 12.92 20.11
N ALA A 169 -4.88 12.99 20.05
CA ALA A 169 -5.76 11.89 19.64
C ALA A 169 -5.95 11.80 18.10
N GLY A 170 -5.33 12.68 17.31
CA GLY A 170 -5.50 12.76 15.85
C GLY A 170 -4.69 11.74 15.07
N GLY A 171 -5.19 11.40 13.87
CA GLY A 171 -4.51 10.53 12.90
C GLY A 171 -4.84 10.90 11.46
N GLY A 172 -4.03 10.42 10.49
CA GLY A 172 -4.32 10.61 9.06
C GLY A 172 -4.37 12.07 8.58
N GLY A 173 -3.62 12.98 9.23
CA GLY A 173 -3.55 14.39 8.84
C GLY A 173 -4.69 15.28 9.37
N LYS A 174 -5.70 14.74 10.05
CA LYS A 174 -6.74 15.55 10.69
C LYS A 174 -6.22 16.24 11.96
N GLY A 175 -6.57 17.52 12.15
CA GLY A 175 -6.12 18.31 13.31
C GLY A 175 -4.67 18.76 13.23
N MET A 176 -4.07 18.79 12.04
CA MET A 176 -2.73 19.36 11.81
C MET A 176 -2.83 20.77 11.22
N ARG A 177 -2.06 21.71 11.79
CA ARG A 177 -2.02 23.11 11.31
C ARG A 177 -0.57 23.57 11.17
N PRO A 178 -0.14 23.98 9.96
CA PRO A 178 1.16 24.57 9.77
C PRO A 178 1.21 25.99 10.36
N VAL A 179 2.33 26.32 10.97
CA VAL A 179 2.61 27.65 11.53
C VAL A 179 4.00 28.09 11.06
N HIS A 180 4.04 29.11 10.22
CA HIS A 180 5.29 29.59 9.65
C HIS A 180 5.93 30.73 10.45
N LYS A 181 5.15 31.44 11.30
CA LYS A 181 5.62 32.59 12.09
C LYS A 181 5.11 32.52 13.53
N ALA A 182 5.91 33.00 14.45
CA ALA A 182 5.56 32.99 15.89
C ALA A 182 4.23 33.71 16.19
N VAL A 183 3.91 34.78 15.49
CA VAL A 183 2.68 35.57 15.68
C VAL A 183 1.40 34.75 15.42
N ASP A 184 1.48 33.73 14.55
CA ASP A 184 0.33 32.90 14.16
C ASP A 184 0.09 31.72 15.13
N LEU A 185 1.09 31.39 15.98
CA LEU A 185 1.06 30.20 16.83
C LEU A 185 -0.11 30.17 17.83
N PRO A 186 -0.44 31.26 18.58
CA PRO A 186 -1.56 31.22 19.51
C PRO A 186 -2.90 30.93 18.83
N GLY A 187 -3.14 31.54 17.67
CA GLY A 187 -4.35 31.31 16.87
C GLY A 187 -4.46 29.89 16.36
N ALA A 188 -3.35 29.31 15.93
CA ALA A 188 -3.28 27.93 15.45
C ALA A 188 -3.52 26.91 16.57
N ILE A 189 -2.95 27.12 17.77
CA ILE A 189 -3.20 26.29 18.96
C ILE A 189 -4.68 26.29 19.33
N ALA A 190 -5.27 27.48 19.49
CA ALA A 190 -6.68 27.62 19.85
C ALA A 190 -7.63 26.96 18.82
N ALA A 191 -7.31 27.06 17.53
CA ALA A 191 -8.09 26.42 16.48
C ALA A 191 -7.92 24.89 16.47
N ALA A 192 -6.67 24.39 16.66
CA ALA A 192 -6.40 22.95 16.74
C ALA A 192 -7.08 22.29 17.94
N ARG A 193 -7.06 22.93 19.13
CA ARG A 193 -7.77 22.42 20.33
C ARG A 193 -9.27 22.30 20.10
N ARG A 194 -9.92 23.31 19.51
CA ARG A 194 -11.38 23.26 19.21
C ARG A 194 -11.72 22.13 18.23
N GLU A 195 -10.90 21.96 17.21
CA GLU A 195 -11.09 20.90 16.22
C GLU A 195 -10.88 19.50 16.85
N ALA A 196 -9.84 19.34 17.66
CA ALA A 196 -9.52 18.12 18.35
C ALA A 196 -10.63 17.72 19.36
N ALA A 197 -11.11 18.66 20.17
CA ALA A 197 -12.22 18.44 21.07
C ALA A 197 -13.49 18.00 20.34
N ALA A 198 -13.82 18.65 19.22
CA ALA A 198 -15.02 18.35 18.44
C ALA A 198 -14.92 16.98 17.72
N ALA A 199 -13.74 16.63 17.22
CA ALA A 199 -13.54 15.42 16.42
C ALA A 199 -13.23 14.17 17.25
N PHE A 200 -12.53 14.32 18.38
CA PHE A 200 -11.97 13.21 19.15
C PHE A 200 -12.38 13.22 20.63
N GLY A 201 -13.02 14.29 21.12
CA GLY A 201 -13.34 14.46 22.55
C GLY A 201 -12.13 14.75 23.43
N ASP A 202 -10.97 15.03 22.84
CA ASP A 202 -9.68 15.33 23.50
C ASP A 202 -9.09 16.59 22.87
N ASP A 203 -8.89 17.65 23.65
CA ASP A 203 -8.39 18.93 23.18
C ASP A 203 -6.86 19.08 23.27
N ARG A 204 -6.15 18.07 23.75
CA ARG A 204 -4.70 18.09 23.89
C ARG A 204 -4.03 18.19 22.52
N VAL A 205 -3.10 19.15 22.42
CA VAL A 205 -2.29 19.36 21.25
C VAL A 205 -0.80 19.38 21.62
N TYR A 206 0.04 19.16 20.64
CA TYR A 206 1.49 19.26 20.77
C TYR A 206 2.09 19.94 19.54
N LEU A 207 3.33 20.38 19.65
CA LEU A 207 4.10 20.98 18.57
C LEU A 207 5.10 19.98 18.01
N GLU A 208 5.34 20.08 16.72
CA GLU A 208 6.37 19.31 16.03
C GLU A 208 7.05 20.15 14.97
N LYS A 209 8.36 20.02 14.81
CA LYS A 209 9.09 20.72 13.74
C LYS A 209 8.56 20.32 12.37
N MET A 210 8.17 21.29 11.55
CA MET A 210 7.78 21.06 10.18
C MET A 210 9.02 20.97 9.29
N VAL A 211 9.13 19.91 8.51
CA VAL A 211 10.21 19.70 7.53
C VAL A 211 9.66 20.02 6.14
N GLU A 212 10.06 21.17 5.60
CA GLU A 212 9.63 21.61 4.28
C GLU A 212 10.40 20.87 3.18
N GLY A 213 9.70 20.54 2.09
CA GLY A 213 10.28 19.82 0.95
C GLY A 213 10.80 18.43 1.32
N SER A 214 10.21 17.81 2.36
CA SER A 214 10.60 16.48 2.82
C SER A 214 10.18 15.38 1.87
N ARG A 215 10.94 14.28 1.93
CA ARG A 215 10.61 13.01 1.31
C ARG A 215 10.05 12.04 2.33
N HIS A 216 9.09 11.25 1.91
CA HIS A 216 8.58 10.13 2.67
C HIS A 216 9.31 8.86 2.21
N ILE A 217 10.28 8.43 2.99
CA ILE A 217 11.08 7.23 2.75
C ILE A 217 10.79 6.22 3.84
N GLU A 218 10.60 4.98 3.45
CA GLU A 218 10.31 3.92 4.41
C GLU A 218 11.24 2.72 4.24
N ILE A 219 11.51 2.01 5.33
CA ILE A 219 12.40 0.85 5.36
C ILE A 219 11.57 -0.41 5.65
N GLN A 220 11.60 -1.36 4.72
CA GLN A 220 10.98 -2.67 4.91
C GLN A 220 11.80 -3.54 5.85
N LEU A 221 11.13 -4.14 6.84
CA LEU A 221 11.73 -5.05 7.81
C LEU A 221 11.16 -6.46 7.69
N LEU A 222 11.98 -7.44 8.04
CA LEU A 222 11.56 -8.80 8.37
C LEU A 222 12.26 -9.22 9.67
N GLY A 223 11.48 -9.75 10.63
CA GLY A 223 11.98 -10.30 11.90
C GLY A 223 11.52 -11.74 12.09
N ASP A 224 12.38 -12.63 12.56
CA ASP A 224 11.99 -13.99 12.95
C ASP A 224 11.77 -14.15 14.46
N MET A 225 11.29 -15.32 14.88
CA MET A 225 10.97 -15.60 16.27
C MET A 225 12.22 -15.75 17.17
N GLU A 226 13.43 -15.85 16.58
CA GLU A 226 14.69 -15.95 17.30
C GLU A 226 15.35 -14.58 17.53
N GLY A 227 14.70 -13.49 17.10
CA GLY A 227 15.20 -12.13 17.24
C GLY A 227 16.15 -11.68 16.11
N ASN A 228 16.30 -12.47 15.04
CA ASN A 228 16.98 -11.99 13.85
C ASN A 228 16.10 -10.99 13.14
N VAL A 229 16.60 -9.79 12.88
CA VAL A 229 15.90 -8.73 12.15
C VAL A 229 16.79 -8.21 11.04
N ILE A 230 16.26 -8.16 9.81
CA ILE A 230 16.92 -7.60 8.63
C ILE A 230 16.05 -6.53 8.00
N HIS A 231 16.67 -5.61 7.24
CA HIS A 231 15.95 -4.69 6.37
C HIS A 231 16.12 -5.08 4.89
N LEU A 232 15.09 -4.83 4.09
CA LEU A 232 15.06 -5.13 2.66
C LEU A 232 15.26 -3.88 1.78
N GLY A 233 15.86 -2.83 2.32
CA GLY A 233 16.03 -1.54 1.66
C GLY A 233 14.82 -0.64 1.81
N GLU A 234 14.88 0.48 1.07
CA GLU A 234 13.89 1.55 1.14
C GLU A 234 12.89 1.54 0.00
N ARG A 235 11.76 2.22 0.27
CA ARG A 235 10.79 2.68 -0.72
C ARG A 235 10.63 4.20 -0.63
N GLU A 236 10.44 4.83 -1.77
CA GLU A 236 10.09 6.25 -1.94
C GLU A 236 8.57 6.38 -2.05
N CYS A 237 7.93 7.05 -1.11
CA CYS A 237 6.47 7.18 -1.02
C CYS A 237 6.00 8.64 -0.99
N SER A 238 6.80 9.58 -1.49
CA SER A 238 6.51 11.02 -1.43
C SER A 238 5.35 11.46 -2.33
N LEU A 239 5.04 10.69 -3.40
CA LEU A 239 3.93 11.03 -4.28
C LEU A 239 2.61 10.60 -3.67
N GLN A 240 2.04 11.51 -2.90
CA GLN A 240 0.82 11.29 -2.13
C GLN A 240 -0.13 12.48 -2.25
N ARG A 241 -1.39 12.25 -1.99
CA ARG A 241 -2.44 13.27 -1.91
C ARG A 241 -3.21 13.10 -0.63
N ARG A 242 -3.33 14.15 0.18
CA ARG A 242 -3.98 14.11 1.50
C ARG A 242 -3.47 12.94 2.35
N HIS A 243 -2.15 12.76 2.36
CA HIS A 243 -1.45 11.66 3.04
C HIS A 243 -1.78 10.24 2.53
N GLN A 244 -2.43 10.11 1.37
CA GLN A 244 -2.64 8.83 0.70
C GLN A 244 -1.60 8.68 -0.41
N LYS A 245 -0.78 7.66 -0.30
CA LYS A 245 0.24 7.30 -1.29
C LYS A 245 -0.44 6.95 -2.64
N LEU A 246 0.12 7.41 -3.75
CA LEU A 246 -0.41 7.19 -5.10
C LEU A 246 0.58 6.47 -6.00
N ILE A 247 1.88 6.80 -5.86
CA ILE A 247 2.97 6.19 -6.62
C ILE A 247 4.10 5.94 -5.65
N GLU A 248 4.61 4.73 -5.67
CA GLU A 248 5.75 4.28 -4.86
C GLU A 248 6.84 3.73 -5.77
N GLU A 249 8.09 3.89 -5.36
CA GLU A 249 9.22 3.32 -6.09
C GLU A 249 10.29 2.75 -5.14
N SER A 250 11.03 1.78 -5.62
CA SER A 250 12.18 1.22 -4.94
C SER A 250 13.29 0.94 -5.98
N PRO A 251 14.53 1.37 -5.70
CA PRO A 251 14.99 2.21 -4.60
C PRO A 251 14.49 3.67 -4.69
N SER A 252 14.84 4.50 -3.70
CA SER A 252 14.59 5.94 -3.75
C SER A 252 15.67 6.66 -4.56
N PHE A 253 15.26 7.66 -5.34
CA PHE A 253 16.18 8.50 -6.13
C PHE A 253 17.18 9.29 -5.27
N VAL A 254 16.83 9.63 -4.03
CA VAL A 254 17.67 10.48 -3.15
C VAL A 254 18.49 9.68 -2.15
N VAL A 255 18.25 8.39 -1.99
CA VAL A 255 18.93 7.54 -1.02
C VAL A 255 20.14 6.88 -1.67
N ASP A 256 21.33 7.29 -1.24
CA ASP A 256 22.57 6.59 -1.58
C ASP A 256 22.83 5.42 -0.61
N GLU A 257 23.86 4.63 -0.92
CA GLU A 257 24.20 3.43 -0.14
C GLU A 257 24.57 3.74 1.32
N ALA A 258 25.16 4.90 1.60
CA ALA A 258 25.53 5.31 2.96
C ALA A 258 24.27 5.65 3.77
N LEU A 259 23.34 6.41 3.18
CA LEU A 259 22.08 6.74 3.80
C LEU A 259 21.20 5.50 4.01
N ARG A 260 21.12 4.61 3.01
CA ARG A 260 20.40 3.32 3.11
C ARG A 260 20.88 2.49 4.31
N ARG A 261 22.19 2.36 4.47
CA ARG A 261 22.77 1.62 5.61
C ARG A 261 22.43 2.28 6.94
N ARG A 262 22.49 3.62 7.03
CA ARG A 262 22.15 4.35 8.26
C ARG A 262 20.68 4.17 8.61
N MET A 263 19.78 4.41 7.65
CA MET A 263 18.33 4.26 7.84
C MET A 263 17.94 2.82 8.17
N GLY A 264 18.55 1.85 7.46
CA GLY A 264 18.34 0.43 7.70
C GLY A 264 18.75 0.00 9.11
N ALA A 265 19.94 0.44 9.57
CA ALA A 265 20.42 0.13 10.92
C ALA A 265 19.48 0.70 12.01
N VAL A 266 19.02 1.92 11.81
CA VAL A 266 18.08 2.59 12.72
C VAL A 266 16.69 1.90 12.72
N ALA A 267 16.20 1.49 11.56
CA ALA A 267 14.94 0.74 11.47
C ALA A 267 15.02 -0.63 12.16
N VAL A 268 16.15 -1.34 12.00
CA VAL A 268 16.41 -2.61 12.72
C VAL A 268 16.48 -2.37 14.23
N ALA A 269 17.11 -1.28 14.70
CA ALA A 269 17.14 -0.93 16.12
C ALA A 269 15.75 -0.67 16.69
N ALA A 270 14.90 0.07 15.96
CA ALA A 270 13.50 0.31 16.33
C ALA A 270 12.71 -1.01 16.48
N ALA A 271 12.85 -1.92 15.52
CA ALA A 271 12.18 -3.21 15.56
C ALA A 271 12.66 -4.09 16.73
N ARG A 272 13.95 -4.12 17.00
CA ARG A 272 14.51 -4.87 18.14
C ARG A 272 14.04 -4.34 19.48
N ALA A 273 13.85 -3.02 19.62
CA ALA A 273 13.38 -2.41 20.85
C ALA A 273 11.98 -2.90 21.29
N VAL A 274 11.18 -3.42 20.37
CA VAL A 274 9.83 -3.96 20.63
C VAL A 274 9.73 -5.47 20.38
N ASN A 275 10.85 -6.17 20.26
CA ASN A 275 10.88 -7.60 19.92
C ASN A 275 10.01 -7.94 18.70
N TYR A 276 10.15 -7.16 17.65
CA TYR A 276 9.34 -7.25 16.44
C TYR A 276 9.56 -8.56 15.71
N VAL A 277 8.47 -9.19 15.30
CA VAL A 277 8.44 -10.42 14.51
C VAL A 277 7.59 -10.20 13.27
N ASN A 278 7.89 -10.88 12.17
CA ASN A 278 7.20 -10.85 10.89
C ASN A 278 7.55 -9.59 10.06
N ALA A 279 6.73 -9.26 9.07
CA ALA A 279 6.95 -8.09 8.20
C ALA A 279 6.46 -6.80 8.86
N GLY A 280 7.24 -5.75 8.76
CA GLY A 280 6.88 -4.40 9.21
C GLY A 280 7.64 -3.35 8.44
N THR A 281 7.29 -2.10 8.63
CA THR A 281 7.88 -0.98 7.93
C THR A 281 8.07 0.20 8.87
N VAL A 282 9.27 0.80 8.84
CA VAL A 282 9.54 2.05 9.56
C VAL A 282 9.55 3.18 8.55
N GLU A 283 8.69 4.17 8.76
CA GLU A 283 8.53 5.35 7.92
C GLU A 283 9.34 6.52 8.46
N PHE A 284 9.99 7.26 7.55
CA PHE A 284 10.82 8.41 7.86
C PHE A 284 10.48 9.60 6.97
N LEU A 285 10.61 10.80 7.53
CA LEU A 285 10.77 12.03 6.76
C LEU A 285 12.26 12.29 6.52
N VAL A 286 12.64 12.51 5.27
CA VAL A 286 14.01 12.82 4.87
C VAL A 286 14.03 14.26 4.34
N ASP A 287 14.88 15.12 4.91
CA ASP A 287 15.03 16.50 4.48
C ASP A 287 16.00 16.64 3.28
N ARG A 288 16.19 17.87 2.80
CA ARG A 288 17.08 18.18 1.66
C ARG A 288 18.56 17.92 1.96
N ASP A 289 18.94 17.94 3.23
CA ASP A 289 20.31 17.70 3.70
C ASP A 289 20.56 16.22 4.03
N LYS A 290 19.60 15.35 3.69
CA LYS A 290 19.61 13.90 3.97
C LYS A 290 19.64 13.55 5.45
N ASN A 291 19.15 14.45 6.33
CA ASN A 291 18.76 14.05 7.67
C ASN A 291 17.42 13.35 7.60
N PHE A 292 17.24 12.37 8.46
CA PHE A 292 16.00 11.59 8.48
C PHE A 292 15.46 11.49 9.91
N TYR A 293 14.13 11.45 9.99
CA TYR A 293 13.42 11.48 11.27
C TYR A 293 12.29 10.44 11.23
N PHE A 294 12.20 9.66 12.30
CA PHE A 294 11.12 8.70 12.47
C PHE A 294 9.74 9.37 12.39
N LEU A 295 8.86 8.79 11.60
CA LEU A 295 7.46 9.21 11.48
C LEU A 295 6.55 8.24 12.23
N GLU A 296 6.55 6.97 11.81
CA GLU A 296 5.78 5.89 12.43
C GLU A 296 6.34 4.52 12.04
N MET A 297 5.85 3.48 12.72
CA MET A 297 6.10 2.09 12.33
C MET A 297 4.78 1.41 12.02
N ASN A 298 4.63 0.91 10.80
CA ASN A 298 3.49 0.10 10.41
C ASN A 298 3.76 -1.36 10.76
N THR A 299 2.95 -1.90 11.67
CA THR A 299 3.12 -3.23 12.24
C THR A 299 2.40 -4.31 11.42
N ARG A 300 2.49 -4.20 10.11
CA ARG A 300 1.83 -5.04 9.11
C ARG A 300 2.57 -5.04 7.79
N LEU A 301 2.09 -5.85 6.86
CA LEU A 301 2.46 -5.72 5.45
C LEU A 301 1.97 -4.38 4.88
N GLN A 302 2.79 -3.72 4.08
CA GLN A 302 2.41 -2.49 3.36
C GLN A 302 1.74 -2.79 2.01
N VAL A 303 0.92 -1.85 1.51
CA VAL A 303 0.30 -1.96 0.17
C VAL A 303 1.40 -2.09 -0.88
N GLU A 304 2.43 -1.27 -0.79
CA GLU A 304 3.56 -1.07 -1.70
C GLU A 304 4.69 -2.11 -1.56
N HIS A 305 4.46 -3.22 -0.82
CA HIS A 305 5.46 -4.30 -0.71
C HIS A 305 5.96 -4.85 -2.07
N PRO A 306 5.15 -4.85 -3.14
CA PRO A 306 5.56 -5.41 -4.42
C PRO A 306 6.81 -4.76 -5.03
N VAL A 307 7.04 -3.45 -4.83
CA VAL A 307 8.25 -2.81 -5.38
C VAL A 307 9.52 -3.34 -4.70
N THR A 308 9.46 -3.60 -3.38
CA THR A 308 10.57 -4.25 -2.65
C THR A 308 10.79 -5.68 -3.12
N GLU A 309 9.72 -6.45 -3.31
CA GLU A 309 9.81 -7.83 -3.80
C GLU A 309 10.50 -7.91 -5.16
N LEU A 310 10.19 -6.99 -6.09
CA LEU A 310 10.76 -6.99 -7.43
C LEU A 310 12.25 -6.63 -7.44
N VAL A 311 12.70 -5.70 -6.59
CA VAL A 311 14.11 -5.30 -6.55
C VAL A 311 14.98 -6.21 -5.70
N THR A 312 14.41 -6.94 -4.72
CA THR A 312 15.16 -7.85 -3.86
C THR A 312 15.06 -9.33 -4.26
N GLY A 313 14.01 -9.68 -5.00
CA GLY A 313 13.68 -11.08 -5.30
C GLY A 313 13.13 -11.86 -4.10
N ILE A 314 12.77 -11.18 -3.00
CA ILE A 314 12.26 -11.80 -1.78
C ILE A 314 10.74 -11.66 -1.75
N ASP A 315 9.99 -12.76 -1.76
CA ASP A 315 8.54 -12.78 -1.58
C ASP A 315 8.20 -12.57 -0.10
N ILE A 316 7.79 -11.34 0.24
CA ILE A 316 7.54 -10.93 1.63
C ILE A 316 6.38 -11.71 2.24
N VAL A 317 5.32 -11.98 1.48
CA VAL A 317 4.14 -12.71 1.97
C VAL A 317 4.50 -14.17 2.26
N GLN A 318 5.31 -14.81 1.40
CA GLN A 318 5.80 -16.15 1.69
C GLN A 318 6.72 -16.17 2.93
N GLU A 319 7.58 -15.15 3.10
CA GLU A 319 8.40 -15.06 4.31
C GLU A 319 7.54 -14.86 5.56
N GLN A 320 6.48 -14.03 5.51
CA GLN A 320 5.52 -13.90 6.62
C GLN A 320 4.95 -15.27 7.05
N LEU A 321 4.51 -16.07 6.06
CA LEU A 321 3.94 -17.40 6.31
C LEU A 321 5.00 -18.38 6.88
N ARG A 322 6.24 -18.31 6.40
CA ARG A 322 7.35 -19.15 6.91
C ARG A 322 7.74 -18.77 8.33
N ILE A 323 7.87 -17.48 8.61
CA ILE A 323 8.17 -16.98 9.96
C ILE A 323 7.06 -17.40 10.93
N ALA A 324 5.80 -17.24 10.55
CA ALA A 324 4.66 -17.65 11.37
C ALA A 324 4.62 -19.18 11.62
N ARG A 325 5.22 -19.99 10.73
CA ARG A 325 5.46 -21.42 10.94
C ARG A 325 6.71 -21.72 11.79
N GLY A 326 7.33 -20.70 12.39
CA GLY A 326 8.54 -20.82 13.22
C GLY A 326 9.83 -21.09 12.44
N ARG A 327 9.86 -20.71 11.17
CA ARG A 327 11.10 -20.80 10.38
C ARG A 327 11.95 -19.55 10.59
N ARG A 328 13.27 -19.75 10.65
CA ARG A 328 14.25 -18.65 10.61
C ARG A 328 14.20 -17.92 9.27
N LEU A 329 14.62 -16.67 9.29
CA LEU A 329 14.93 -15.94 8.06
C LEU A 329 15.91 -16.74 7.21
N ARG A 330 15.63 -16.84 5.89
CA ARG A 330 16.51 -17.54 4.95
C ARG A 330 17.75 -16.73 4.58
N GLN A 331 17.62 -15.40 4.66
CA GLN A 331 18.65 -14.44 4.30
C GLN A 331 19.22 -13.79 5.55
N SER A 332 20.52 -13.59 5.56
CA SER A 332 21.20 -12.62 6.43
C SER A 332 21.12 -11.23 5.81
N GLN A 333 21.44 -10.17 6.57
CA GLN A 333 21.52 -8.83 6.00
C GLN A 333 22.50 -8.70 4.83
N ALA A 334 23.57 -9.46 4.83
CA ALA A 334 24.58 -9.46 3.76
C ALA A 334 24.08 -10.07 2.44
N ASP A 335 23.05 -10.93 2.51
CA ASP A 335 22.44 -11.58 1.34
C ASP A 335 21.42 -10.68 0.65
N VAL A 336 20.89 -9.67 1.35
CA VAL A 336 19.90 -8.74 0.79
C VAL A 336 20.59 -7.79 -0.19
N LYS A 337 20.18 -7.89 -1.45
CA LYS A 337 20.70 -7.02 -2.53
C LYS A 337 19.53 -6.44 -3.30
N MET A 338 19.55 -5.14 -3.50
CA MET A 338 18.60 -4.45 -4.36
C MET A 338 19.17 -4.40 -5.79
N LYS A 339 18.38 -4.84 -6.76
CA LYS A 339 18.78 -4.86 -8.17
C LYS A 339 17.67 -4.24 -9.02
N GLY A 340 18.05 -3.36 -9.94
CA GLY A 340 17.11 -2.67 -10.81
C GLY A 340 16.27 -1.63 -10.09
N TRP A 341 15.09 -1.36 -10.64
CA TRP A 341 14.15 -0.33 -10.18
C TRP A 341 12.72 -0.79 -10.39
N ALA A 342 11.86 -0.61 -9.40
CA ALA A 342 10.43 -0.90 -9.51
C ALA A 342 9.62 0.35 -9.17
N ILE A 343 8.52 0.54 -9.90
CA ILE A 343 7.54 1.62 -9.67
C ILE A 343 6.18 0.97 -9.56
N GLU A 344 5.42 1.35 -8.54
CA GLU A 344 4.02 0.97 -8.34
C GLU A 344 3.12 2.18 -8.56
N CYS A 345 2.00 2.00 -9.26
CA CYS A 345 0.90 2.94 -9.35
C CYS A 345 -0.34 2.32 -8.72
N ARG A 346 -0.92 2.97 -7.72
CA ARG A 346 -2.21 2.56 -7.14
C ARG A 346 -3.33 2.98 -8.07
N ILE A 347 -4.03 2.00 -8.63
CA ILE A 347 -5.17 2.26 -9.51
C ILE A 347 -6.44 2.27 -8.68
N ASN A 348 -6.96 3.47 -8.49
CA ASN A 348 -8.15 3.75 -7.70
C ASN A 348 -9.36 4.06 -8.60
N ALA A 349 -10.55 3.62 -8.17
CA ALA A 349 -11.81 4.03 -8.77
C ALA A 349 -12.17 5.45 -8.31
N GLU A 350 -11.50 6.44 -8.89
CA GLU A 350 -11.59 7.87 -8.56
C GLU A 350 -11.50 8.73 -9.82
N ASP A 351 -12.18 9.86 -9.81
CA ASP A 351 -12.15 10.84 -10.91
C ASP A 351 -11.08 11.92 -10.65
N PRO A 352 -9.90 11.86 -11.27
CA PRO A 352 -8.82 12.82 -11.03
C PRO A 352 -9.14 14.23 -11.54
N TYR A 353 -10.10 14.38 -12.46
CA TYR A 353 -10.58 15.67 -12.96
C TYR A 353 -11.62 16.32 -12.04
N ASN A 354 -12.23 15.53 -11.15
CA ASN A 354 -13.24 16.00 -10.21
C ASN A 354 -12.76 15.79 -8.77
N ASN A 355 -11.59 16.38 -8.43
CA ASN A 355 -11.00 16.35 -7.09
C ASN A 355 -10.88 14.94 -6.48
N TYR A 356 -10.66 13.91 -7.32
CA TYR A 356 -10.55 12.51 -6.94
C TYR A 356 -11.77 11.97 -6.17
N LEU A 357 -12.97 12.40 -6.59
CA LEU A 357 -14.18 11.81 -6.04
C LEU A 357 -14.25 10.32 -6.35
N PRO A 358 -14.58 9.47 -5.35
CA PRO A 358 -14.78 8.04 -5.58
C PRO A 358 -15.84 7.79 -6.66
N SER A 359 -15.55 6.81 -7.52
CA SER A 359 -16.43 6.37 -8.61
C SER A 359 -16.92 4.96 -8.32
N THR A 360 -18.19 4.82 -8.04
CA THR A 360 -18.86 3.53 -7.83
C THR A 360 -19.55 3.06 -9.11
N GLY A 361 -19.77 1.75 -9.24
CA GLY A 361 -20.43 1.15 -10.39
C GLY A 361 -19.89 -0.23 -10.74
N THR A 362 -20.42 -0.82 -11.81
CA THR A 362 -19.99 -2.12 -12.28
C THR A 362 -18.89 -2.00 -13.33
N ILE A 363 -17.77 -2.65 -13.12
CA ILE A 363 -16.69 -2.75 -14.12
C ILE A 363 -17.20 -3.60 -15.30
N THR A 364 -17.34 -2.98 -16.46
CA THR A 364 -17.81 -3.67 -17.68
C THR A 364 -16.67 -4.24 -18.51
N VAL A 365 -15.51 -3.56 -18.51
CA VAL A 365 -14.28 -4.01 -19.18
C VAL A 365 -13.12 -3.87 -18.20
N SER A 366 -12.27 -4.89 -18.12
CA SER A 366 -10.98 -4.87 -17.44
C SER A 366 -9.97 -5.57 -18.35
N ARG A 367 -9.16 -4.76 -19.07
CA ARG A 367 -8.05 -5.26 -19.87
C ARG A 367 -6.74 -4.92 -19.17
N LEU A 368 -6.10 -5.92 -18.61
CA LEU A 368 -4.86 -5.78 -17.86
C LEU A 368 -3.66 -5.68 -18.80
N PRO A 369 -2.70 -4.77 -18.56
CA PRO A 369 -1.45 -4.75 -19.29
C PRO A 369 -0.61 -5.99 -18.95
N THR A 370 0.19 -6.42 -19.89
CA THR A 370 1.05 -7.61 -19.76
C THR A 370 2.45 -7.35 -20.32
N GLY A 371 3.29 -8.38 -20.33
CA GLY A 371 4.62 -8.34 -20.90
C GLY A 371 5.74 -8.27 -19.86
N PRO A 372 7.01 -8.31 -20.32
CA PRO A 372 8.16 -8.37 -19.43
C PRO A 372 8.22 -7.21 -18.43
N GLY A 373 8.47 -7.52 -17.16
CA GLY A 373 8.61 -6.54 -16.09
C GLY A 373 7.30 -5.85 -15.67
N VAL A 374 6.12 -6.38 -16.04
CA VAL A 374 4.81 -5.90 -15.60
C VAL A 374 4.18 -6.90 -14.65
N ARG A 375 3.79 -6.44 -13.46
CA ARG A 375 3.01 -7.17 -12.45
C ARG A 375 1.75 -6.39 -12.13
N ILE A 376 0.64 -7.12 -11.94
CA ILE A 376 -0.62 -6.55 -11.49
C ILE A 376 -1.15 -7.38 -10.33
N ASP A 377 -1.36 -6.70 -9.22
CA ASP A 377 -2.09 -7.23 -8.08
C ASP A 377 -3.51 -6.63 -8.09
N THR A 378 -4.52 -7.45 -8.33
CA THR A 378 -5.91 -7.01 -8.48
C THR A 378 -6.89 -8.02 -7.88
N GLY A 379 -8.02 -7.48 -7.41
CA GLY A 379 -9.18 -8.26 -6.96
C GLY A 379 -10.42 -8.06 -7.84
N VAL A 380 -10.31 -7.27 -8.93
CA VAL A 380 -11.46 -6.93 -9.78
C VAL A 380 -11.44 -7.66 -11.13
N PHE A 381 -12.61 -7.76 -11.75
CA PHE A 381 -12.84 -8.43 -13.03
C PHE A 381 -14.09 -7.84 -13.72
N PRO A 382 -14.34 -8.10 -15.00
CA PRO A 382 -15.59 -7.68 -15.66
C PRO A 382 -16.82 -8.28 -14.95
N GLY A 383 -17.74 -7.40 -14.53
CA GLY A 383 -18.90 -7.73 -13.70
C GLY A 383 -18.69 -7.49 -12.19
N TYR A 384 -17.50 -7.06 -11.76
CA TYR A 384 -17.27 -6.67 -10.37
C TYR A 384 -17.91 -5.32 -10.07
N GLU A 385 -18.59 -5.21 -8.92
CA GLU A 385 -19.21 -3.98 -8.45
C GLU A 385 -18.27 -3.24 -7.48
N VAL A 386 -17.88 -2.03 -7.85
CA VAL A 386 -17.16 -1.10 -6.98
C VAL A 386 -18.18 -0.39 -6.10
N THR A 387 -18.14 -0.67 -4.81
CA THR A 387 -19.11 -0.18 -3.83
C THR A 387 -18.55 0.96 -3.00
N PRO A 388 -19.39 1.80 -2.36
CA PRO A 388 -18.94 2.87 -1.47
C PRO A 388 -18.54 2.40 -0.07
N TYR A 389 -18.61 1.09 0.22
CA TYR A 389 -18.35 0.55 1.57
C TYR A 389 -16.87 0.40 1.90
N TYR A 390 -15.99 0.37 0.90
CA TYR A 390 -14.57 0.07 1.04
C TYR A 390 -13.72 1.10 0.29
N ASP A 391 -12.40 0.97 0.47
CA ASP A 391 -11.42 1.79 -0.24
C ASP A 391 -11.59 1.70 -1.77
N SER A 392 -11.28 2.79 -2.47
CA SER A 392 -11.35 2.90 -3.92
C SER A 392 -10.28 2.11 -4.67
N LEU A 393 -9.28 1.56 -3.98
CA LEU A 393 -8.19 0.79 -4.59
C LEU A 393 -8.73 -0.48 -5.27
N ILE A 394 -8.57 -0.56 -6.58
CA ILE A 394 -9.03 -1.70 -7.39
C ILE A 394 -7.87 -2.57 -7.90
N SER A 395 -6.69 -2.00 -8.05
CA SER A 395 -5.49 -2.74 -8.40
C SER A 395 -4.22 -1.95 -8.14
N LYS A 396 -3.10 -2.66 -8.11
CA LYS A 396 -1.76 -2.10 -8.15
C LYS A 396 -1.10 -2.52 -9.45
N LEU A 397 -0.57 -1.55 -10.18
CA LEU A 397 0.22 -1.78 -11.38
C LEU A 397 1.68 -1.54 -11.02
N ILE A 398 2.50 -2.56 -11.15
CA ILE A 398 3.92 -2.50 -10.81
C ILE A 398 4.77 -2.79 -12.04
N CYS A 399 5.75 -1.93 -12.32
CA CYS A 399 6.68 -2.10 -13.42
C CYS A 399 8.12 -2.12 -12.92
N TYR A 400 8.89 -3.09 -13.38
CA TYR A 400 10.29 -3.28 -13.06
C TYR A 400 11.17 -3.01 -14.28
N GLY A 401 12.34 -2.40 -14.09
CA GLY A 401 13.39 -2.21 -15.09
C GLY A 401 14.79 -2.38 -14.47
N GLU A 402 15.82 -2.54 -15.30
CA GLU A 402 17.20 -2.54 -14.81
C GLU A 402 17.61 -1.14 -14.34
N THR A 403 16.98 -0.12 -14.88
CA THR A 403 17.13 1.29 -14.53
C THR A 403 15.77 1.94 -14.25
N ARG A 404 15.78 3.08 -13.53
CA ARG A 404 14.57 3.89 -13.33
C ARG A 404 13.92 4.30 -14.64
N GLY A 405 14.72 4.70 -15.64
CA GLY A 405 14.22 5.08 -16.95
C GLY A 405 13.44 3.95 -17.65
N GLU A 406 13.96 2.72 -17.59
CA GLU A 406 13.24 1.57 -18.13
C GLU A 406 11.94 1.27 -17.38
N ALA A 407 11.96 1.35 -16.04
CA ALA A 407 10.76 1.16 -15.23
C ALA A 407 9.67 2.20 -15.60
N VAL A 408 10.05 3.47 -15.78
CA VAL A 408 9.15 4.54 -16.23
C VAL A 408 8.60 4.26 -17.64
N LEU A 409 9.43 3.89 -18.59
CA LEU A 409 8.98 3.59 -19.96
C LEU A 409 8.02 2.40 -19.98
N ARG A 410 8.28 1.36 -19.18
CA ARG A 410 7.37 0.22 -19.02
C ARG A 410 6.05 0.63 -18.37
N MET A 411 6.10 1.49 -17.36
CA MET A 411 4.90 2.00 -16.71
C MET A 411 4.04 2.82 -17.67
N ARG A 412 4.63 3.70 -18.49
CA ARG A 412 3.91 4.44 -19.55
C ARG A 412 3.15 3.48 -20.47
N ARG A 413 3.86 2.52 -21.06
CA ARG A 413 3.26 1.52 -21.95
C ARG A 413 2.14 0.75 -21.24
N ALA A 414 2.40 0.29 -20.00
CA ALA A 414 1.42 -0.47 -19.24
C ALA A 414 0.16 0.36 -18.93
N LEU A 415 0.30 1.65 -18.58
CA LEU A 415 -0.82 2.55 -18.35
C LEU A 415 -1.60 2.86 -19.66
N GLU A 416 -0.94 2.89 -20.80
CA GLU A 416 -1.59 3.04 -22.12
C GLU A 416 -2.42 1.81 -22.49
N GLU A 417 -1.95 0.61 -22.15
CA GLU A 417 -2.64 -0.66 -22.40
C GLU A 417 -3.78 -0.92 -21.40
N TYR A 418 -3.70 -0.33 -20.19
CA TYR A 418 -4.66 -0.60 -19.13
C TYR A 418 -6.00 0.06 -19.42
N ARG A 419 -7.05 -0.75 -19.59
CA ARG A 419 -8.42 -0.28 -19.84
C ARG A 419 -9.36 -0.82 -18.77
N ILE A 420 -10.02 0.11 -18.06
CA ILE A 420 -11.11 -0.16 -17.14
C ILE A 420 -12.29 0.70 -17.58
N MET A 421 -13.45 0.09 -17.76
CA MET A 421 -14.68 0.78 -18.12
C MET A 421 -15.80 0.43 -17.13
N GLY A 422 -16.77 1.33 -16.99
CA GLY A 422 -17.88 1.22 -16.06
C GLY A 422 -17.69 2.07 -14.79
N VAL A 423 -16.45 2.41 -14.46
CA VAL A 423 -16.09 3.37 -13.40
C VAL A 423 -15.00 4.30 -13.91
N LYS A 424 -14.90 5.50 -13.32
CA LYS A 424 -13.75 6.38 -13.54
C LYS A 424 -12.57 5.90 -12.70
N THR A 425 -11.35 6.11 -13.21
CA THR A 425 -10.11 5.72 -12.53
C THR A 425 -9.08 6.83 -12.57
N ASN A 426 -8.11 6.78 -11.68
CA ASN A 426 -6.98 7.69 -11.64
C ASN A 426 -5.85 7.33 -12.65
N ILE A 427 -6.08 6.40 -13.59
CA ILE A 427 -5.11 6.06 -14.67
C ILE A 427 -4.64 7.32 -15.42
N PRO A 428 -5.50 8.28 -15.81
CA PRO A 428 -5.04 9.51 -16.47
C PRO A 428 -4.06 10.33 -15.62
N PHE A 429 -4.23 10.38 -14.31
CA PHE A 429 -3.28 11.03 -13.40
C PHE A 429 -1.90 10.36 -13.50
N HIS A 430 -1.84 9.03 -13.44
CA HIS A 430 -0.59 8.29 -13.54
C HIS A 430 0.09 8.49 -14.89
N GLN A 431 -0.65 8.53 -15.99
CA GLN A 431 -0.12 8.83 -17.32
C GLN A 431 0.53 10.23 -17.35
N HIS A 432 -0.14 11.27 -16.87
CA HIS A 432 0.42 12.62 -16.79
C HIS A 432 1.65 12.68 -15.87
N MET A 433 1.62 11.94 -14.75
CA MET A 433 2.75 11.89 -13.83
C MET A 433 3.98 11.27 -14.48
N MET A 434 3.83 10.17 -15.23
CA MET A 434 4.94 9.53 -15.93
C MET A 434 5.55 10.43 -17.04
N ASP A 435 4.83 11.44 -17.52
CA ASP A 435 5.29 12.43 -18.49
C ASP A 435 5.83 13.70 -17.82
N SER A 436 5.62 13.87 -16.52
CA SER A 436 6.07 15.04 -15.77
C SER A 436 7.60 15.12 -15.72
N HIS A 437 8.18 16.21 -16.21
CA HIS A 437 9.63 16.45 -16.12
C HIS A 437 10.14 16.40 -14.68
N ARG A 438 9.39 16.93 -13.72
CA ARG A 438 9.76 16.90 -12.31
C ARG A 438 9.79 15.48 -11.74
N PHE A 439 8.82 14.63 -12.12
CA PHE A 439 8.85 13.22 -11.75
C PHE A 439 10.07 12.51 -12.38
N LEU A 440 10.31 12.73 -13.67
CA LEU A 440 11.42 12.10 -14.39
C LEU A 440 12.78 12.45 -13.80
N THR A 441 12.96 13.71 -13.36
CA THR A 441 14.20 14.22 -12.76
C THR A 441 14.28 14.03 -11.24
N GLY A 442 13.27 13.40 -10.62
CA GLY A 442 13.24 13.18 -9.18
C GLY A 442 12.99 14.46 -8.35
N GLN A 443 12.48 15.54 -8.95
CA GLN A 443 12.22 16.84 -8.30
C GLN A 443 10.80 16.92 -7.72
N PHE A 444 10.50 16.08 -6.78
CA PHE A 444 9.22 16.02 -6.08
C PHE A 444 9.44 15.82 -4.58
N ASP A 445 8.45 16.10 -3.78
CA ASP A 445 8.38 15.93 -2.33
C ASP A 445 6.95 15.59 -1.91
N THR A 446 6.68 15.52 -0.60
CA THR A 446 5.36 15.15 -0.08
C THR A 446 4.23 16.11 -0.45
N GLN A 447 4.54 17.35 -0.80
CA GLN A 447 3.57 18.39 -1.17
C GLN A 447 3.38 18.52 -2.69
N PHE A 448 4.17 17.78 -3.49
CA PHE A 448 4.23 17.94 -4.94
C PHE A 448 2.87 17.80 -5.63
N VAL A 449 2.08 16.78 -5.28
CA VAL A 449 0.79 16.52 -5.94
C VAL A 449 -0.24 17.59 -5.59
N GLU A 450 -0.27 18.07 -4.35
CA GLU A 450 -1.27 19.04 -3.90
C GLU A 450 -0.97 20.46 -4.37
N GLU A 451 0.30 20.86 -4.37
CA GLU A 451 0.68 22.26 -4.61
C GLU A 451 1.17 22.53 -6.04
N ARG A 452 1.75 21.53 -6.70
CA ARG A 452 2.52 21.75 -7.92
C ARG A 452 2.13 20.87 -9.09
N PHE A 453 1.11 20.01 -8.92
CA PHE A 453 0.57 19.17 -9.97
C PHE A 453 -0.92 19.42 -10.12
N SER A 454 -1.35 19.79 -11.33
CA SER A 454 -2.76 20.03 -11.66
C SER A 454 -3.19 19.17 -12.83
N MET A 455 -4.28 18.46 -12.65
CA MET A 455 -5.05 17.87 -13.74
C MET A 455 -5.91 18.99 -14.33
N SER A 456 -5.36 19.76 -15.27
CA SER A 456 -6.21 20.67 -16.02
C SER A 456 -7.10 19.87 -16.98
N ASP A 457 -8.39 20.08 -16.90
CA ASP A 457 -9.32 19.74 -17.97
C ASP A 457 -8.90 20.58 -19.20
N ARG A 458 -7.95 20.07 -19.97
CA ARG A 458 -7.84 20.49 -21.33
C ARG A 458 -8.98 19.77 -22.04
N GLU A 459 -10.13 20.41 -22.11
CA GLU A 459 -11.03 20.18 -23.23
C GLU A 459 -10.16 20.39 -24.47
N ALA A 460 -9.66 19.29 -25.01
CA ALA A 460 -9.01 19.40 -26.31
C ALA A 460 -10.06 19.92 -27.26
N PRO A 461 -9.84 21.09 -27.91
CA PRO A 461 -10.79 21.60 -28.90
C PRO A 461 -11.06 20.45 -29.87
N HIS A 462 -12.33 20.16 -30.16
CA HIS A 462 -12.77 19.04 -31.01
C HIS A 462 -12.73 17.64 -30.37
N MET A 463 -12.81 17.50 -29.05
CA MET A 463 -12.83 16.18 -28.40
C MET A 463 -14.09 15.37 -28.79
N MET A 464 -15.23 16.05 -29.03
CA MET A 464 -16.47 15.42 -29.50
C MET A 464 -16.29 14.85 -30.92
N GLU A 465 -15.72 15.63 -31.84
CA GLU A 465 -15.45 15.21 -33.21
C GLU A 465 -14.41 14.09 -33.26
N ALA A 466 -13.37 14.17 -32.44
CA ALA A 466 -12.38 13.12 -32.31
C ALA A 466 -12.98 11.82 -31.75
N ALA A 467 -13.88 11.89 -30.79
CA ALA A 467 -14.60 10.74 -30.25
C ALA A 467 -15.52 10.10 -31.29
N ILE A 468 -16.26 10.91 -32.07
CA ILE A 468 -17.10 10.43 -33.17
C ILE A 468 -16.25 9.75 -34.25
N LEU A 469 -15.13 10.35 -34.63
CA LEU A 469 -14.19 9.77 -35.60
C LEU A 469 -13.58 8.45 -35.09
N ALA A 470 -13.20 8.39 -33.81
CA ALA A 470 -12.67 7.17 -33.21
C ALA A 470 -13.70 6.03 -33.19
N VAL A 471 -14.96 6.33 -32.86
CA VAL A 471 -16.05 5.35 -32.92
C VAL A 471 -16.31 4.86 -34.35
N LEU A 472 -16.33 5.77 -35.32
CA LEU A 472 -16.51 5.42 -36.75
C LEU A 472 -15.35 4.57 -37.28
N LEU A 473 -14.11 4.89 -36.91
CA LEU A 473 -12.93 4.10 -37.28
C LEU A 473 -12.94 2.73 -36.63
N ALA A 474 -13.26 2.63 -35.33
CA ALA A 474 -13.37 1.37 -34.62
C ALA A 474 -14.50 0.50 -35.21
N HIS A 475 -15.65 1.09 -35.54
CA HIS A 475 -16.75 0.40 -36.19
C HIS A 475 -16.35 -0.12 -37.59
N ARG A 476 -15.68 0.71 -38.38
CA ARG A 476 -15.15 0.33 -39.71
C ARG A 476 -14.10 -0.78 -39.63
N GLN A 477 -13.19 -0.71 -38.67
CA GLN A 477 -12.21 -1.79 -38.42
C GLN A 477 -12.89 -3.08 -37.98
N GLY A 478 -13.92 -3.00 -37.09
CA GLY A 478 -14.73 -4.14 -36.71
C GLY A 478 -15.47 -4.78 -37.88
N GLN A 479 -16.03 -3.97 -38.79
CA GLN A 479 -16.66 -4.49 -40.00
C GLN A 479 -15.65 -5.14 -40.98
N GLN A 480 -14.45 -4.57 -41.10
CA GLN A 480 -13.40 -5.17 -41.93
C GLN A 480 -12.87 -6.50 -41.33
N ALA A 481 -12.74 -6.56 -40.01
CA ALA A 481 -12.35 -7.79 -39.31
C ALA A 481 -13.43 -8.87 -39.36
N SER A 482 -14.71 -8.49 -39.49
CA SER A 482 -15.85 -9.41 -39.58
C SER A 482 -16.25 -9.77 -41.01
N GLN A 483 -15.57 -9.25 -42.04
CA GLN A 483 -15.77 -9.75 -43.40
C GLN A 483 -15.30 -11.20 -43.49
N ILE A 484 -16.25 -12.11 -43.40
CA ILE A 484 -16.05 -13.52 -43.73
C ILE A 484 -15.60 -13.53 -45.23
N VAL A 485 -14.39 -13.99 -45.44
CA VAL A 485 -13.87 -14.20 -46.79
C VAL A 485 -14.86 -15.12 -47.51
N ALA A 486 -15.47 -14.60 -48.59
CA ALA A 486 -16.42 -15.37 -49.37
C ALA A 486 -15.81 -16.72 -49.80
N PRO A 487 -16.56 -17.84 -49.80
CA PRO A 487 -16.03 -19.13 -50.28
C PRO A 487 -15.60 -18.98 -51.75
N GLY A 488 -14.32 -19.01 -52.00
CA GLY A 488 -13.74 -18.85 -53.35
C GLY A 488 -12.52 -17.95 -53.49
N THR A 489 -12.22 -17.11 -52.52
CA THR A 489 -10.93 -16.37 -52.49
C THR A 489 -9.84 -17.30 -51.92
N ARG A 490 -8.75 -17.47 -52.67
CA ARG A 490 -7.58 -18.25 -52.25
C ARG A 490 -7.10 -17.72 -50.89
N ASP A 491 -7.08 -18.62 -49.92
CA ASP A 491 -6.54 -18.36 -48.58
C ASP A 491 -5.02 -18.07 -48.72
N THR A 492 -4.65 -16.79 -48.72
CA THR A 492 -3.25 -16.33 -48.87
C THR A 492 -2.49 -16.34 -47.57
N SER A 493 -3.07 -16.86 -46.48
CA SER A 493 -2.39 -16.97 -45.19
C SER A 493 -1.34 -18.10 -45.23
N ASN A 494 -0.07 -17.73 -45.33
CA ASN A 494 1.08 -18.65 -45.27
C ASN A 494 1.05 -19.57 -44.01
N TRP A 495 0.46 -19.10 -42.92
CA TRP A 495 0.32 -19.83 -41.66
C TRP A 495 -0.67 -21.02 -41.76
N LYS A 496 -1.79 -20.80 -42.48
CA LYS A 496 -2.76 -21.88 -42.75
C LYS A 496 -2.24 -22.86 -43.79
N TRP A 497 -1.40 -22.40 -44.67
CA TRP A 497 -0.76 -23.24 -45.71
C TRP A 497 0.28 -24.17 -45.06
N LEU A 498 1.15 -23.68 -44.21
CA LEU A 498 2.14 -24.45 -43.45
C LEU A 498 1.46 -25.54 -42.58
N SER A 499 0.40 -25.20 -41.86
CA SER A 499 -0.30 -26.15 -40.99
C SER A 499 -1.06 -27.26 -41.79
N ARG A 500 -1.46 -26.99 -43.02
CA ARG A 500 -2.02 -27.99 -43.90
C ARG A 500 -0.94 -28.89 -44.53
N TRP A 501 0.23 -28.31 -44.84
CA TRP A 501 1.36 -29.05 -45.44
C TRP A 501 1.97 -30.04 -44.43
N GLU A 502 2.12 -29.65 -43.18
CA GLU A 502 2.60 -30.51 -42.11
C GLU A 502 1.63 -31.69 -41.80
N ARG A 503 0.33 -31.54 -42.02
CA ARG A 503 -0.65 -32.62 -41.90
C ARG A 503 -0.68 -33.61 -43.06
N LEU A 504 -0.15 -33.21 -44.19
CA LEU A 504 -0.08 -34.09 -45.37
C LEU A 504 1.22 -34.89 -45.41
N GLN A 505 2.18 -34.58 -44.52
CA GLN A 505 3.44 -35.31 -44.39
C GLN A 505 3.45 -36.31 -43.21
N ARG A 506 2.36 -36.38 -42.50
CA ARG A 506 2.08 -37.43 -41.48
C ARG A 506 1.05 -38.43 -42.03
#